data_ceb6a995476b856a5035bc51f6708882
#
_entry.id   ceb6a995476b856a5035bc51f6708882
#
_cell.length_a   1.000
_cell.length_b   1.000
_cell.length_c   1.000
_cell.angle_alpha   90.00
_cell.angle_beta   90.00
_cell.angle_gamma   90.00
#
_symmetry.space_group_name_H-M   'P 1'
#
loop_
_entity.id
_entity.type
_entity.pdbx_description
1 polymer ?
#
loop_
_entity_poly.entity_id
_entity_poly.type
_entity_poly.pdbx_seq_one_letter_code
_entity_poly.pdbx_strand_id
1 'polypeptide(L)'
;MLLIVEEPGFRIVQYSANAAGFLGLAPLDWHNHTLDRLLGEDNIRTLQAALQGKSLDQVYLYLFTLSSPLHPERSFHLFANRSDGLLLLELERADAVSDPGTHAEWHMFHNALRCLKQSGRLPAFLEQVTTMIKTFTGFERVMVYQFKPDLSGHVIAEALEPGLEPYLNLHFPVGDIPLPARQMLQLVHFRFVPDIDYEPVPLLPDFTTAGLERPVDLGFSGLRSASIMCRLYKQNMNTRSTLVIP
;
A
#
# COMPACT_ATOMS: atom_id res chain seq x y z
N MET A 1 5.27 -8.78 4.08
CA MET A 1 4.73 -9.97 4.80
C MET A 1 3.42 -9.58 5.46
N LEU A 2 2.42 -10.44 5.40
CA LEU A 2 1.09 -10.21 6.01
C LEU A 2 0.81 -11.26 7.09
N LEU A 3 0.29 -10.83 8.22
CA LEU A 3 -0.24 -11.65 9.31
C LEU A 3 -1.68 -11.24 9.60
N ILE A 4 -2.56 -12.20 9.79
CA ILE A 4 -3.96 -11.99 10.18
C ILE A 4 -4.14 -12.61 11.55
N VAL A 5 -4.57 -11.82 12.52
CA VAL A 5 -4.63 -12.22 13.92
C VAL A 5 -5.97 -11.87 14.57
N GLU A 6 -6.35 -12.67 15.56
CA GLU A 6 -7.48 -12.38 16.45
C GLU A 6 -7.04 -11.53 17.64
N GLU A 7 -7.86 -10.54 17.99
CA GLU A 7 -7.74 -9.77 19.23
C GLU A 7 -8.68 -10.34 20.31
N PRO A 8 -8.35 -10.22 21.61
CA PRO A 8 -7.18 -9.51 22.18
C PRO A 8 -5.91 -10.35 22.30
N GLY A 9 -5.96 -11.66 22.07
CA GLY A 9 -4.85 -12.59 22.33
C GLY A 9 -3.77 -12.63 21.25
N PHE A 10 -3.95 -11.93 20.13
CA PHE A 10 -3.05 -11.93 18.95
C PHE A 10 -2.70 -13.34 18.46
N ARG A 11 -3.70 -14.23 18.45
CA ARG A 11 -3.57 -15.56 17.86
C ARG A 11 -3.52 -15.43 16.34
N ILE A 12 -2.53 -16.05 15.71
CA ILE A 12 -2.35 -16.03 14.27
C ILE A 12 -3.39 -16.94 13.63
N VAL A 13 -4.26 -16.36 12.80
CA VAL A 13 -5.29 -17.05 12.03
C VAL A 13 -4.78 -17.45 10.66
N GLN A 14 -4.11 -16.50 9.98
CA GLN A 14 -3.45 -16.73 8.70
C GLN A 14 -2.15 -15.90 8.62
N TYR A 15 -1.24 -16.34 7.75
CA TYR A 15 0.01 -15.64 7.46
C TYR A 15 0.42 -15.85 6.01
N SER A 16 1.18 -14.92 5.45
CA SER A 16 1.71 -15.08 4.09
C SER A 16 2.78 -16.16 4.04
N ALA A 17 2.74 -17.04 3.03
CA ALA A 17 3.63 -18.21 2.90
C ALA A 17 5.14 -17.86 2.92
N ASN A 18 5.50 -16.62 2.62
CA ASN A 18 6.87 -16.13 2.69
C ASN A 18 7.31 -15.64 4.08
N ALA A 19 6.47 -15.75 5.11
CA ALA A 19 6.71 -15.18 6.44
C ALA A 19 8.03 -15.66 7.06
N ALA A 20 8.30 -16.97 7.02
CA ALA A 20 9.54 -17.55 7.57
C ALA A 20 10.79 -16.94 6.89
N GLY A 21 10.86 -16.97 5.58
CA GLY A 21 11.99 -16.41 4.82
C GLY A 21 12.14 -14.90 5.00
N PHE A 22 11.01 -14.18 5.09
CA PHE A 22 11.00 -12.74 5.30
C PHE A 22 11.59 -12.35 6.66
N LEU A 23 11.26 -13.07 7.71
CA LEU A 23 11.78 -12.86 9.06
C LEU A 23 13.14 -13.51 9.29
N GLY A 24 13.60 -14.39 8.40
CA GLY A 24 14.83 -15.15 8.58
C GLY A 24 14.68 -16.32 9.56
N LEU A 25 13.47 -16.87 9.66
CA LEU A 25 13.13 -17.97 10.54
C LEU A 25 13.13 -19.32 9.79
N ALA A 26 13.26 -20.41 10.53
CA ALA A 26 12.98 -21.72 9.98
C ALA A 26 11.49 -21.84 9.60
N PRO A 27 11.18 -22.58 8.51
CA PRO A 27 9.79 -22.86 8.15
C PRO A 27 9.05 -23.53 9.31
N LEU A 28 7.95 -22.95 9.74
CA LEU A 28 7.08 -23.46 10.80
C LEU A 28 5.63 -23.10 10.42
N ASP A 29 4.71 -23.94 10.84
CA ASP A 29 3.28 -23.59 10.82
C ASP A 29 3.00 -22.63 11.98
N TRP A 30 2.68 -21.39 11.63
CA TRP A 30 2.37 -20.32 12.59
C TRP A 30 0.90 -20.25 12.98
N HIS A 31 0.05 -21.03 12.30
CA HIS A 31 -1.38 -21.06 12.60
C HIS A 31 -1.62 -21.48 14.07
N ASN A 32 -2.53 -20.77 14.72
CA ASN A 32 -2.86 -20.92 16.14
C ASN A 32 -1.74 -20.59 17.14
N HIS A 33 -0.57 -20.13 16.69
CA HIS A 33 0.44 -19.58 17.59
C HIS A 33 0.08 -18.13 17.94
N THR A 34 0.60 -17.66 19.07
CA THR A 34 0.48 -16.27 19.46
C THR A 34 1.62 -15.44 18.85
N LEU A 35 1.34 -14.18 18.59
CA LEU A 35 2.23 -13.28 17.86
C LEU A 35 3.54 -12.98 18.62
N ASP A 36 3.55 -13.10 19.95
CA ASP A 36 4.72 -12.93 20.80
C ASP A 36 5.87 -13.89 20.47
N ARG A 37 5.53 -15.12 20.04
CA ARG A 37 6.52 -16.11 19.58
C ARG A 37 7.25 -15.67 18.31
N LEU A 38 6.60 -14.83 17.51
CA LEU A 38 7.13 -14.38 16.22
C LEU A 38 7.84 -13.03 16.35
N LEU A 39 7.25 -12.10 17.09
CA LEU A 39 7.72 -10.72 17.18
C LEU A 39 8.37 -10.37 18.53
N GLY A 40 8.25 -11.24 19.53
CA GLY A 40 8.76 -11.01 20.88
C GLY A 40 7.84 -10.16 21.75
N GLU A 41 7.91 -10.36 23.06
CA GLU A 41 7.00 -9.71 24.03
C GLU A 41 7.07 -8.18 24.03
N ASP A 42 8.27 -7.59 23.82
CA ASP A 42 8.46 -6.15 23.84
C ASP A 42 7.73 -5.47 22.66
N ASN A 43 7.83 -6.06 21.47
CA ASN A 43 7.12 -5.59 20.30
C ASN A 43 5.60 -5.75 20.47
N ILE A 44 5.14 -6.80 21.16
CA ILE A 44 3.71 -6.99 21.46
C ILE A 44 3.20 -5.94 22.44
N ARG A 45 3.96 -5.60 23.48
CA ARG A 45 3.58 -4.49 24.38
C ARG A 45 3.48 -3.17 23.65
N THR A 46 4.42 -2.90 22.75
CA THR A 46 4.40 -1.69 21.90
C THR A 46 3.19 -1.70 20.96
N LEU A 47 2.88 -2.85 20.37
CA LEU A 47 1.71 -3.02 19.49
C LEU A 47 0.41 -2.75 20.25
N GLN A 48 0.25 -3.34 21.44
CA GLN A 48 -0.94 -3.11 22.29
C GLN A 48 -1.13 -1.63 22.60
N ALA A 49 -0.06 -0.95 23.01
CA ALA A 49 -0.10 0.49 23.29
C ALA A 49 -0.44 1.30 22.02
N ALA A 50 0.13 0.92 20.88
CA ALA A 50 -0.10 1.60 19.60
C ALA A 50 -1.54 1.41 19.08
N LEU A 51 -2.20 0.30 19.40
CA LEU A 51 -3.59 0.01 19.01
C LEU A 51 -4.62 0.68 19.92
N GLN A 52 -4.24 1.06 21.13
CA GLN A 52 -5.16 1.59 22.13
C GLN A 52 -5.85 2.86 21.65
N GLY A 53 -7.19 2.85 21.67
CA GLY A 53 -8.02 4.00 21.29
C GLY A 53 -8.05 4.34 19.80
N LYS A 54 -7.44 3.52 18.93
CA LYS A 54 -7.45 3.73 17.49
C LYS A 54 -8.53 2.90 16.81
N SER A 55 -9.34 3.57 15.99
CA SER A 55 -10.14 2.88 14.98
C SER A 55 -9.24 2.57 13.78
N LEU A 56 -9.19 1.30 13.38
CA LEU A 56 -8.44 0.83 12.21
C LEU A 56 -9.36 0.26 11.12
N ASP A 57 -10.67 0.44 11.29
CA ASP A 57 -11.63 0.01 10.29
C ASP A 57 -11.51 0.87 9.04
N GLN A 58 -11.30 0.24 7.90
CA GLN A 58 -11.11 0.91 6.60
C GLN A 58 -9.94 1.91 6.57
N VAL A 59 -8.93 1.71 7.41
CA VAL A 59 -7.73 2.56 7.48
C VAL A 59 -6.48 1.72 7.41
N TYR A 60 -5.55 2.08 6.52
CA TYR A 60 -4.20 1.53 6.47
C TYR A 60 -3.26 2.47 7.23
N LEU A 61 -2.81 2.07 8.41
CA LEU A 61 -2.07 2.94 9.31
C LEU A 61 -0.68 2.38 9.64
N TYR A 62 0.35 3.20 9.43
CA TYR A 62 1.67 2.96 10.01
C TYR A 62 1.59 3.08 11.54
N LEU A 63 2.10 2.08 12.25
CA LEU A 63 2.11 2.07 13.70
C LEU A 63 3.48 2.46 14.26
N PHE A 64 4.51 1.72 13.94
CA PHE A 64 5.90 1.93 14.37
C PHE A 64 6.86 1.06 13.58
N THR A 65 8.17 1.28 13.79
CA THR A 65 9.21 0.38 13.30
C THR A 65 9.65 -0.56 14.42
N LEU A 66 9.66 -1.85 14.15
CA LEU A 66 10.11 -2.89 15.08
C LEU A 66 11.43 -3.52 14.61
N SER A 67 12.24 -3.97 15.54
CA SER A 67 13.42 -4.81 15.29
C SER A 67 13.06 -6.29 15.42
N SER A 68 13.64 -7.13 14.56
CA SER A 68 13.48 -8.57 14.69
C SER A 68 14.09 -9.08 15.98
N PRO A 69 13.38 -9.89 16.78
CA PRO A 69 13.93 -10.45 18.02
C PRO A 69 15.14 -11.36 17.80
N LEU A 70 15.16 -12.07 16.66
CA LEU A 70 16.22 -13.04 16.33
C LEU A 70 17.30 -12.45 15.42
N HIS A 71 17.02 -11.36 14.74
CA HIS A 71 17.89 -10.67 13.82
C HIS A 71 17.85 -9.16 14.10
N PRO A 72 18.50 -8.68 15.19
CA PRO A 72 18.44 -7.28 15.61
C PRO A 72 18.89 -6.27 14.55
N GLU A 73 19.68 -6.72 13.57
CA GLU A 73 20.10 -5.94 12.41
C GLU A 73 18.99 -5.72 11.38
N ARG A 74 17.87 -6.44 11.51
CA ARG A 74 16.71 -6.30 10.61
C ARG A 74 15.61 -5.53 11.32
N SER A 75 15.14 -4.50 10.67
CA SER A 75 14.01 -3.71 11.13
C SER A 75 12.86 -3.79 10.12
N PHE A 76 11.65 -3.61 10.62
CA PHE A 76 10.44 -3.67 9.81
C PHE A 76 9.49 -2.54 10.18
N HIS A 77 8.95 -1.87 9.18
CA HIS A 77 7.81 -0.98 9.35
C HIS A 77 6.55 -1.82 9.53
N LEU A 78 5.80 -1.55 10.58
CA LEU A 78 4.55 -2.23 10.89
C LEU A 78 3.37 -1.33 10.53
N PHE A 79 2.52 -1.83 9.65
CA PHE A 79 1.23 -1.23 9.32
C PHE A 79 0.10 -2.12 9.80
N ALA A 80 -1.05 -1.52 10.08
CA ALA A 80 -2.22 -2.26 10.53
C ALA A 80 -3.52 -1.73 9.94
N ASN A 81 -4.47 -2.64 9.76
CA ASN A 81 -5.88 -2.34 9.51
C ASN A 81 -6.76 -3.43 10.16
N ARG A 82 -8.07 -3.17 10.31
CA ARG A 82 -9.04 -4.18 10.73
C ARG A 82 -10.02 -4.47 9.62
N SER A 83 -10.30 -5.76 9.43
CA SER A 83 -11.27 -6.26 8.47
C SER A 83 -11.91 -7.53 9.00
N ASP A 84 -13.22 -7.67 8.83
CA ASP A 84 -13.99 -8.85 9.25
C ASP A 84 -13.78 -9.23 10.74
N GLY A 85 -13.55 -8.26 11.62
CA GLY A 85 -13.29 -8.48 13.05
C GLY A 85 -11.87 -9.01 13.35
N LEU A 86 -10.99 -9.07 12.36
CA LEU A 86 -9.60 -9.50 12.49
C LEU A 86 -8.66 -8.30 12.34
N LEU A 87 -7.50 -8.38 12.99
CA LEU A 87 -6.42 -7.42 12.84
C LEU A 87 -5.44 -7.94 11.77
N LEU A 88 -5.23 -7.13 10.75
CA LEU A 88 -4.28 -7.37 9.68
C LEU A 88 -3.02 -6.56 9.96
N LEU A 89 -1.88 -7.26 10.04
CA LEU A 89 -0.56 -6.68 10.31
C LEU A 89 0.34 -6.89 9.10
N GLU A 90 0.84 -5.81 8.55
CA GLU A 90 1.74 -5.81 7.40
C GLU A 90 3.12 -5.36 7.82
N LEU A 91 4.13 -6.18 7.52
CA LEU A 91 5.52 -5.86 7.78
C LEU A 91 6.24 -5.63 6.46
N GLU A 92 6.85 -4.47 6.34
CA GLU A 92 7.74 -4.11 5.26
C GLU A 92 9.16 -3.95 5.80
N ARG A 93 10.18 -4.33 5.02
CA ARG A 93 11.56 -4.14 5.47
C ARG A 93 11.84 -2.64 5.60
N ALA A 94 12.27 -2.25 6.77
CA ALA A 94 12.89 -0.96 6.97
C ALA A 94 14.36 -1.10 6.56
N ASP A 95 14.61 -1.12 5.25
CA ASP A 95 15.98 -1.13 4.76
C ASP A 95 16.69 0.12 5.28
N ALA A 96 17.97 -0.02 5.63
CA ALA A 96 18.82 1.09 6.08
C ALA A 96 19.10 2.13 4.96
N VAL A 97 18.16 2.27 4.05
CA VAL A 97 18.18 3.29 3.02
C VAL A 97 17.64 4.56 3.62
N SER A 98 18.58 5.43 3.96
CA SER A 98 18.39 6.83 4.29
C SER A 98 17.39 7.07 5.43
N ASP A 99 17.93 7.57 6.51
CA ASP A 99 17.17 8.32 7.51
C ASP A 99 16.04 9.11 6.79
N PRO A 100 14.75 8.75 6.95
CA PRO A 100 13.65 9.41 6.25
C PRO A 100 13.42 10.86 6.73
N GLY A 101 14.44 11.47 7.21
CA GLY A 101 14.54 12.82 7.68
C GLY A 101 15.73 13.54 7.12
N THR A 102 16.24 13.17 5.95
CA THR A 102 17.26 14.01 5.34
C THR A 102 16.66 15.39 5.13
N HIS A 103 17.38 16.41 5.59
CA HIS A 103 17.01 17.82 5.39
C HIS A 103 16.60 18.12 3.93
N ALA A 104 17.14 17.35 2.97
CA ALA A 104 16.82 17.47 1.55
C ALA A 104 15.36 17.11 1.24
N GLU A 105 14.82 16.00 1.74
CA GLU A 105 13.42 15.58 1.51
C GLU A 105 12.45 16.55 2.17
N TRP A 106 12.77 17.00 3.39
CA TRP A 106 11.99 18.00 4.10
C TRP A 106 11.96 19.35 3.36
N HIS A 107 13.11 19.80 2.86
CA HIS A 107 13.19 21.02 2.05
C HIS A 107 12.43 20.88 0.74
N MET A 108 12.51 19.73 0.08
CA MET A 108 11.77 19.45 -1.14
C MET A 108 10.26 19.50 -0.87
N PHE A 109 9.78 18.86 0.19
CA PHE A 109 8.38 18.87 0.59
C PHE A 109 7.89 20.30 0.91
N HIS A 110 8.66 21.09 1.69
CA HIS A 110 8.31 22.47 1.99
C HIS A 110 8.28 23.36 0.75
N ASN A 111 9.24 23.21 -0.15
CA ASN A 111 9.25 23.96 -1.42
C ASN A 111 8.03 23.60 -2.27
N ALA A 112 7.69 22.31 -2.31
CA ALA A 112 6.51 21.79 -2.98
C ALA A 112 5.23 22.45 -2.46
N LEU A 113 5.01 22.44 -1.15
CA LEU A 113 3.84 23.08 -0.52
C LEU A 113 3.79 24.58 -0.80
N ARG A 114 4.93 25.27 -0.81
CA ARG A 114 5.00 26.69 -1.11
C ARG A 114 4.59 26.97 -2.55
N CYS A 115 5.11 26.23 -3.51
CA CYS A 115 4.75 26.36 -4.92
C CYS A 115 3.26 26.12 -5.16
N LEU A 116 2.69 25.08 -4.54
CA LEU A 116 1.27 24.77 -4.65
C LEU A 116 0.38 25.89 -4.09
N LYS A 117 0.77 26.52 -2.97
CA LYS A 117 0.02 27.66 -2.39
C LYS A 117 0.05 28.91 -3.26
N GLN A 118 1.01 29.05 -4.14
CA GLN A 118 1.16 30.22 -5.01
C GLN A 118 0.46 30.06 -6.36
N SER A 119 -0.05 28.87 -6.67
CA SER A 119 -0.74 28.58 -7.94
C SER A 119 -2.12 29.24 -7.96
N GLY A 120 -2.26 30.32 -8.73
CA GLY A 120 -3.52 31.09 -8.81
C GLY A 120 -4.58 30.50 -9.74
N ARG A 121 -4.25 29.48 -10.55
CA ARG A 121 -5.14 28.87 -11.56
C ARG A 121 -5.03 27.36 -11.50
N LEU A 122 -6.17 26.65 -11.60
CA LEU A 122 -6.21 25.20 -11.52
C LEU A 122 -5.28 24.49 -12.54
N PRO A 123 -5.22 24.85 -13.82
CA PRO A 123 -4.28 24.17 -14.74
C PRO A 123 -2.81 24.28 -14.31
N ALA A 124 -2.35 25.46 -13.91
CA ALA A 124 -0.98 25.66 -13.43
C ALA A 124 -0.70 24.88 -12.14
N PHE A 125 -1.68 24.80 -11.24
CA PHE A 125 -1.60 23.98 -10.03
C PHE A 125 -1.41 22.51 -10.38
N LEU A 126 -2.22 21.97 -11.29
CA LEU A 126 -2.16 20.56 -11.68
C LEU A 126 -0.84 20.21 -12.40
N GLU A 127 -0.34 21.10 -13.26
CA GLU A 127 0.98 20.95 -13.89
C GLU A 127 2.11 20.90 -12.85
N GLN A 128 2.07 21.78 -11.88
CA GLN A 128 3.05 21.78 -10.79
C GLN A 128 2.96 20.51 -9.94
N VAL A 129 1.75 20.05 -9.59
CA VAL A 129 1.53 18.81 -8.84
C VAL A 129 2.11 17.60 -9.58
N THR A 130 1.79 17.43 -10.85
CA THR A 130 2.28 16.29 -11.64
C THR A 130 3.79 16.31 -11.78
N THR A 131 4.39 17.47 -12.03
CA THR A 131 5.84 17.63 -12.11
C THR A 131 6.53 17.31 -10.79
N MET A 132 5.98 17.81 -9.68
CA MET A 132 6.51 17.53 -8.34
C MET A 132 6.46 16.06 -7.97
N ILE A 133 5.30 15.40 -8.17
CA ILE A 133 5.15 13.98 -7.88
C ILE A 133 6.10 13.17 -8.75
N LYS A 134 6.25 13.52 -10.04
CA LYS A 134 7.22 12.88 -10.94
C LYS A 134 8.65 12.98 -10.40
N THR A 135 9.05 14.17 -9.99
CA THR A 135 10.40 14.42 -9.44
C THR A 135 10.63 13.66 -8.13
N PHE A 136 9.62 13.62 -7.26
CA PHE A 136 9.69 12.96 -5.96
C PHE A 136 9.73 11.43 -6.07
N THR A 137 8.89 10.86 -6.94
CA THR A 137 8.71 9.41 -7.05
C THR A 137 9.63 8.76 -8.08
N GLY A 138 10.16 9.53 -9.03
CA GLY A 138 10.92 9.01 -10.17
C GLY A 138 10.06 8.26 -11.20
N PHE A 139 8.73 8.32 -11.11
CA PHE A 139 7.88 7.72 -12.14
C PHE A 139 8.06 8.41 -13.49
N GLU A 140 8.09 7.63 -14.56
CA GLU A 140 8.24 8.13 -15.93
C GLU A 140 7.01 8.92 -16.41
N ARG A 141 5.83 8.64 -15.84
CA ARG A 141 4.56 9.30 -16.13
C ARG A 141 3.80 9.57 -14.84
N VAL A 142 3.38 10.81 -14.66
CA VAL A 142 2.43 11.22 -13.62
C VAL A 142 1.31 12.00 -14.29
N MET A 143 0.05 11.63 -14.02
CA MET A 143 -1.10 12.27 -14.63
C MET A 143 -2.21 12.51 -13.62
N VAL A 144 -3.00 13.54 -13.84
CA VAL A 144 -4.27 13.76 -13.15
C VAL A 144 -5.39 13.25 -14.02
N TYR A 145 -6.07 12.21 -13.53
CA TYR A 145 -7.18 11.56 -14.21
C TYR A 145 -8.49 11.98 -13.54
N GLN A 146 -9.29 12.71 -14.25
CA GLN A 146 -10.59 13.21 -13.78
C GLN A 146 -11.72 12.29 -14.19
N PHE A 147 -12.52 11.83 -13.24
CA PHE A 147 -13.81 11.20 -13.53
C PHE A 147 -14.87 12.25 -13.87
N LYS A 148 -15.54 12.08 -14.99
CA LYS A 148 -16.67 12.92 -15.40
C LYS A 148 -17.99 12.42 -14.79
N PRO A 149 -19.07 13.22 -14.85
CA PRO A 149 -20.38 12.79 -14.35
C PRO A 149 -20.93 11.53 -15.01
N ASP A 150 -20.58 11.26 -16.26
CA ASP A 150 -20.90 10.03 -17.00
C ASP A 150 -19.98 8.87 -16.64
N LEU A 151 -19.07 9.08 -15.68
CA LEU A 151 -18.06 8.12 -15.20
C LEU A 151 -16.97 7.78 -16.22
N SER A 152 -16.90 8.45 -17.36
CA SER A 152 -15.73 8.39 -18.24
C SER A 152 -14.54 9.11 -17.59
N GLY A 153 -13.34 8.77 -18.01
CA GLY A 153 -12.12 9.41 -17.54
C GLY A 153 -11.56 10.43 -18.53
N HIS A 154 -10.87 11.42 -18.01
CA HIS A 154 -10.18 12.44 -18.81
C HIS A 154 -8.86 12.81 -18.17
N VAL A 155 -7.76 12.73 -18.91
CA VAL A 155 -6.45 13.18 -18.42
C VAL A 155 -6.36 14.69 -18.59
N ILE A 156 -6.36 15.41 -17.47
CA ILE A 156 -6.41 16.88 -17.43
C ILE A 156 -5.05 17.53 -17.13
N ALA A 157 -4.08 16.77 -16.68
CA ALA A 157 -2.69 17.20 -16.53
C ALA A 157 -1.77 15.98 -16.62
N GLU A 158 -0.57 16.17 -17.11
CA GLU A 158 0.41 15.11 -17.27
C GLU A 158 1.84 15.68 -17.19
N ALA A 159 2.72 14.98 -16.45
CA ALA A 159 4.17 15.13 -16.51
C ALA A 159 4.78 13.81 -17.02
N LEU A 160 5.56 13.88 -18.07
CA LEU A 160 5.96 12.75 -18.89
C LEU A 160 7.47 12.76 -19.12
N GLU A 161 8.11 11.59 -19.15
CA GLU A 161 9.49 11.44 -19.59
C GLU A 161 9.56 11.58 -21.12
N PRO A 162 10.62 12.23 -21.65
CA PRO A 162 10.79 12.34 -23.09
C PRO A 162 10.78 10.98 -23.81
N GLY A 163 10.04 10.89 -24.91
CA GLY A 163 9.94 9.69 -25.73
C GLY A 163 8.74 8.79 -25.43
N LEU A 164 7.99 9.06 -24.38
CA LEU A 164 6.73 8.37 -24.12
C LEU A 164 5.55 9.05 -24.85
N GLU A 165 4.58 8.26 -25.27
CA GLU A 165 3.35 8.78 -25.89
C GLU A 165 2.51 9.54 -24.86
N PRO A 166 2.07 10.79 -25.14
CA PRO A 166 1.28 11.58 -24.20
C PRO A 166 -0.17 11.09 -24.11
N TYR A 167 -0.72 11.12 -22.90
CA TYR A 167 -2.14 10.85 -22.63
C TYR A 167 -2.93 12.12 -22.30
N LEU A 168 -2.28 13.27 -22.22
CA LEU A 168 -2.94 14.54 -21.96
C LEU A 168 -4.09 14.77 -22.95
N ASN A 169 -5.27 15.13 -22.44
CA ASN A 169 -6.52 15.32 -23.16
C ASN A 169 -7.16 14.04 -23.73
N LEU A 170 -6.61 12.85 -23.47
CA LEU A 170 -7.29 11.61 -23.83
C LEU A 170 -8.49 11.35 -22.92
N HIS A 171 -9.49 10.71 -23.50
CA HIS A 171 -10.69 10.25 -22.83
C HIS A 171 -10.72 8.73 -22.80
N PHE A 172 -11.08 8.19 -21.65
CA PHE A 172 -11.13 6.76 -21.40
C PHE A 172 -12.56 6.33 -21.09
N PRO A 173 -13.04 5.22 -21.66
CA PRO A 173 -14.39 4.77 -21.44
C PRO A 173 -14.64 4.32 -20.00
N VAL A 174 -15.91 4.29 -19.60
CA VAL A 174 -16.36 3.88 -18.25
C VAL A 174 -15.86 2.48 -17.87
N GLY A 175 -15.70 1.58 -18.86
CA GLY A 175 -15.28 0.20 -18.65
C GLY A 175 -13.83 0.02 -18.21
N ASP A 176 -12.95 1.00 -18.43
CA ASP A 176 -11.51 0.89 -18.10
C ASP A 176 -11.24 0.81 -16.60
N ILE A 177 -12.07 1.50 -15.82
CA ILE A 177 -12.03 1.41 -14.36
C ILE A 177 -13.42 0.95 -13.87
N PRO A 178 -13.62 -0.35 -13.58
CA PRO A 178 -14.90 -0.88 -13.16
C PRO A 178 -15.44 -0.25 -11.87
N LEU A 179 -16.75 -0.21 -11.72
CA LEU A 179 -17.41 0.42 -10.56
C LEU A 179 -16.83 0.00 -9.20
N PRO A 180 -16.58 -1.28 -8.90
CA PRO A 180 -15.98 -1.67 -7.62
C PRO A 180 -14.59 -1.06 -7.41
N ALA A 181 -13.77 -0.94 -8.46
CA ALA A 181 -12.47 -0.32 -8.36
C ALA A 181 -12.57 1.18 -8.05
N ARG A 182 -13.53 1.89 -8.66
CA ARG A 182 -13.79 3.31 -8.37
C ARG A 182 -14.29 3.54 -6.95
N GLN A 183 -15.18 2.66 -6.46
CA GLN A 183 -15.65 2.71 -5.08
C GLN A 183 -14.50 2.53 -4.08
N MET A 184 -13.59 1.58 -4.38
CA MET A 184 -12.40 1.39 -3.56
C MET A 184 -11.47 2.61 -3.58
N LEU A 185 -11.29 3.26 -4.74
CA LEU A 185 -10.48 4.48 -4.82
C LEU A 185 -11.03 5.62 -3.95
N GLN A 186 -12.34 5.69 -3.71
CA GLN A 186 -12.93 6.69 -2.81
C GLN A 186 -12.65 6.43 -1.32
N LEU A 187 -12.26 5.21 -0.97
CA LEU A 187 -12.06 4.78 0.42
C LEU A 187 -10.58 4.69 0.82
N VAL A 188 -9.68 4.43 -0.13
CA VAL A 188 -8.25 4.29 0.15
C VAL A 188 -7.51 5.61 -0.07
N HIS A 189 -6.46 5.86 0.71
CA HIS A 189 -5.64 7.07 0.55
C HIS A 189 -4.61 6.96 -0.57
N PHE A 190 -4.14 5.76 -0.84
CA PHE A 190 -3.28 5.46 -1.98
C PHE A 190 -3.32 3.98 -2.32
N ARG A 191 -2.90 3.65 -3.52
CA ARG A 191 -2.72 2.28 -3.97
C ARG A 191 -1.41 2.17 -4.73
N PHE A 192 -0.48 1.36 -4.20
CA PHE A 192 0.82 1.13 -4.81
C PHE A 192 0.95 -0.33 -5.25
N VAL A 193 1.41 -0.52 -6.48
CA VAL A 193 1.81 -1.82 -7.03
C VAL A 193 3.22 -1.64 -7.59
N PRO A 194 4.25 -2.10 -6.87
CA PRO A 194 5.65 -1.85 -7.25
C PRO A 194 6.08 -2.60 -8.51
N ASP A 195 5.53 -3.78 -8.74
CA ASP A 195 5.79 -4.59 -9.93
C ASP A 195 4.52 -5.33 -10.32
N ILE A 196 4.03 -5.10 -11.54
CA ILE A 196 2.79 -5.74 -12.02
C ILE A 196 2.98 -7.22 -12.35
N ASP A 197 4.21 -7.65 -12.59
CA ASP A 197 4.56 -9.02 -12.96
C ASP A 197 4.89 -9.90 -11.75
N TYR A 198 4.70 -9.39 -10.51
CA TYR A 198 4.93 -10.17 -9.30
C TYR A 198 4.01 -11.39 -9.22
N GLU A 199 4.47 -12.44 -8.53
CA GLU A 199 3.64 -13.58 -8.18
C GLU A 199 3.01 -13.37 -6.81
N PRO A 200 1.66 -13.48 -6.70
CA PRO A 200 0.98 -13.37 -5.41
C PRO A 200 1.43 -14.45 -4.44
N VAL A 201 1.76 -14.05 -3.22
CA VAL A 201 2.08 -14.97 -2.14
C VAL A 201 0.79 -15.42 -1.45
N PRO A 202 0.51 -16.73 -1.36
CA PRO A 202 -0.70 -17.23 -0.71
C PRO A 202 -0.70 -17.00 0.79
N LEU A 203 -1.88 -16.92 1.39
CA LEU A 203 -2.10 -16.98 2.84
C LEU A 203 -2.23 -18.43 3.28
N LEU A 204 -1.63 -18.76 4.40
CA LEU A 204 -1.62 -20.08 5.03
C LEU A 204 -2.18 -20.01 6.45
N PRO A 205 -2.93 -21.04 6.89
CA PRO A 205 -3.58 -22.03 6.04
C PRO A 205 -4.62 -21.38 5.11
N ASP A 206 -5.27 -22.13 4.23
CA ASP A 206 -6.43 -21.63 3.50
C ASP A 206 -7.55 -21.21 4.48
N PHE A 207 -8.47 -20.37 4.05
CA PHE A 207 -9.45 -19.74 4.94
C PHE A 207 -10.38 -20.79 5.61
N THR A 208 -10.69 -21.92 4.96
CA THR A 208 -11.52 -22.98 5.54
C THR A 208 -10.78 -23.72 6.64
N THR A 209 -9.53 -24.07 6.43
CA THR A 209 -8.65 -24.67 7.45
C THR A 209 -8.39 -23.70 8.62
N ALA A 210 -8.35 -22.40 8.34
CA ALA A 210 -8.27 -21.35 9.35
C ALA A 210 -9.56 -21.19 10.18
N GLY A 211 -10.64 -21.88 9.81
CA GLY A 211 -11.93 -21.78 10.49
C GLY A 211 -12.74 -20.53 10.10
N LEU A 212 -12.45 -19.91 8.99
CA LEU A 212 -13.14 -18.74 8.49
C LEU A 212 -14.26 -19.15 7.53
N GLU A 213 -15.39 -18.45 7.58
CA GLU A 213 -16.53 -18.71 6.68
C GLU A 213 -16.25 -18.26 5.24
N ARG A 214 -15.39 -17.28 5.08
CA ARG A 214 -14.99 -16.70 3.78
C ARG A 214 -13.54 -16.17 3.83
N PRO A 215 -12.91 -15.95 2.68
CA PRO A 215 -11.63 -15.24 2.62
C PRO A 215 -11.73 -13.85 3.28
N VAL A 216 -10.70 -13.46 4.04
CA VAL A 216 -10.62 -12.15 4.67
C VAL A 216 -10.54 -11.06 3.60
N ASP A 217 -11.31 -10.00 3.79
CA ASP A 217 -11.26 -8.84 2.90
C ASP A 217 -9.95 -8.06 3.10
N LEU A 218 -9.10 -8.08 2.07
CA LEU A 218 -7.85 -7.34 2.03
C LEU A 218 -7.98 -5.95 1.36
N GLY A 219 -9.20 -5.44 1.21
CA GLY A 219 -9.49 -4.19 0.49
C GLY A 219 -8.62 -3.02 0.94
N PHE A 220 -8.36 -2.91 2.23
CA PHE A 220 -7.54 -1.84 2.84
C PHE A 220 -6.08 -2.24 3.09
N SER A 221 -5.69 -3.47 2.76
CA SER A 221 -4.31 -3.94 2.88
C SER A 221 -3.42 -3.35 1.78
N GLY A 222 -2.26 -2.83 2.13
CA GLY A 222 -1.25 -2.35 1.19
C GLY A 222 -0.65 -3.48 0.35
N LEU A 223 -0.51 -4.68 0.95
CA LEU A 223 0.05 -5.87 0.32
C LEU A 223 -0.97 -6.72 -0.44
N ARG A 224 -2.21 -6.29 -0.55
CA ARG A 224 -3.22 -7.02 -1.33
C ARG A 224 -2.79 -7.18 -2.79
N SER A 225 -3.12 -8.32 -3.39
CA SER A 225 -2.84 -8.59 -4.79
C SER A 225 -3.67 -7.70 -5.73
N ALA A 226 -3.07 -7.27 -6.83
CA ALA A 226 -3.79 -6.67 -7.95
C ALA A 226 -4.63 -7.74 -8.65
N SER A 227 -5.86 -7.40 -9.07
CA SER A 227 -6.70 -8.32 -9.82
C SER A 227 -6.06 -8.68 -11.16
N ILE A 228 -6.39 -9.85 -11.69
CA ILE A 228 -5.91 -10.31 -13.01
C ILE A 228 -6.24 -9.26 -14.09
N MET A 229 -7.45 -8.70 -14.08
CA MET A 229 -7.85 -7.67 -15.04
C MET A 229 -6.99 -6.41 -14.92
N CYS A 230 -6.69 -5.96 -13.71
CA CYS A 230 -5.81 -4.82 -13.48
C CYS A 230 -4.39 -5.09 -14.00
N ARG A 231 -3.86 -6.30 -13.77
CA ARG A 231 -2.55 -6.70 -14.28
C ARG A 231 -2.49 -6.70 -15.79
N LEU A 232 -3.44 -7.36 -16.46
CA LEU A 232 -3.53 -7.40 -17.92
C LEU A 232 -3.68 -6.00 -18.53
N TYR A 233 -4.52 -5.15 -17.93
CA TYR A 233 -4.68 -3.78 -18.38
C TYR A 233 -3.36 -2.99 -18.31
N LYS A 234 -2.63 -3.10 -17.19
CA LYS A 234 -1.35 -2.43 -17.00
C LYS A 234 -0.26 -2.98 -17.92
N GLN A 235 -0.22 -4.30 -18.12
CA GLN A 235 0.69 -4.92 -19.09
C GLN A 235 0.44 -4.43 -20.51
N ASN A 236 -0.83 -4.31 -20.94
CA ASN A 236 -1.18 -3.75 -22.24
C ASN A 236 -0.77 -2.28 -22.40
N MET A 237 -0.72 -1.53 -21.30
CA MET A 237 -0.20 -0.15 -21.28
C MET A 237 1.33 -0.09 -21.15
N ASN A 238 2.02 -1.22 -21.16
CA ASN A 238 3.47 -1.31 -20.89
C ASN A 238 3.87 -0.64 -19.57
N THR A 239 3.01 -0.76 -18.55
CA THR A 239 3.20 -0.16 -17.22
C THR A 239 3.64 -1.24 -16.24
N ARG A 240 4.87 -1.12 -15.70
CA ARG A 240 5.42 -2.09 -14.76
C ARG A 240 5.06 -1.78 -13.31
N SER A 241 5.05 -0.53 -12.95
CA SER A 241 4.76 -0.05 -11.60
C SER A 241 3.67 1.02 -11.62
N THR A 242 2.84 1.11 -10.58
CA THR A 242 1.79 2.12 -10.52
C THR A 242 1.50 2.56 -9.09
N LEU A 243 1.38 3.88 -8.91
CA LEU A 243 0.90 4.51 -7.69
C LEU A 243 -0.34 5.32 -8.04
N VAL A 244 -1.43 5.09 -7.33
CA VAL A 244 -2.67 5.85 -7.45
C VAL A 244 -2.92 6.58 -6.14
N ILE A 245 -3.17 7.88 -6.22
CA ILE A 245 -3.55 8.76 -5.10
C ILE A 245 -4.91 9.35 -5.50
N PRO A 246 -6.00 8.88 -4.89
CA PRO A 246 -7.36 9.31 -5.23
C PRO A 246 -7.71 10.70 -4.70
#